data_21bea91e9adcaeddb8c6cd866bd25526
#
_entry.id   21bea91e9adcaeddb8c6cd866bd25526
#
_cell.length_a   1.000
_cell.length_b   1.000
_cell.length_c   1.000
_cell.angle_alpha   90.00
_cell.angle_beta   90.00
_cell.angle_gamma   90.00
#
_symmetry.space_group_name_H-M   'P 1'
#
loop_
_entity.id
_entity.type
_entity.pdbx_description
1 polymer ?
#
loop_
_entity_poly.entity_id
_entity_poly.type
_entity_poly.pdbx_seq_one_letter_code
_entity_poly.pdbx_strand_id
1 'polypeptide(L)'
;MTTQQKIIKNKSGLLELAQMLGNVSQACKVMGYSRDSFYRFKELYDQGGEQALQEISRRKPILKNRVEEHIEQAVVEIAIENPALGQLRASNELRKRGIIISQGGVRSIWLRHDLATFQKRLKALSAKAEKDGIILSDKQVAALEQAKEDKVAHGEIETYHPGYLGAQDTYYVGHIKGVGHIYQQTFIDTYAKIGFAKLYDRKNALVAADILNDRVLPFYEQHDLRLLRVLTDRGTEYCGSREHHEYQLYLAIEDIDHTKIKAKSPQTNGICERFNRTVKNEFYDIAFRKKIYSSLEQLQEDLDAWMLDYNTKRTHTGKFCFGRTPMHTFIESINIAKEYYIENRPESNNPDQADTSENVGVGRDYLQKQDKTLTLKSLSDNFQNPL
;
A
#
# COMPACT_ATOMS: atom_id res chain seq x y z
N MET A 1 20.89 -29.10 12.55
CA MET A 1 21.33 -29.62 11.25
C MET A 1 20.63 -28.87 10.15
N THR A 2 21.36 -28.14 9.30
CA THR A 2 20.76 -27.37 8.19
C THR A 2 20.25 -28.31 7.09
N THR A 3 19.36 -27.83 6.22
CA THR A 3 18.83 -28.61 5.08
C THR A 3 19.96 -29.09 4.17
N GLN A 4 20.98 -28.26 3.95
CA GLN A 4 22.16 -28.63 3.17
C GLN A 4 22.95 -29.76 3.80
N GLN A 5 23.19 -29.73 5.11
CA GLN A 5 23.85 -30.82 5.84
C GLN A 5 23.11 -32.14 5.77
N LYS A 6 21.76 -32.11 5.80
CA LYS A 6 20.93 -33.33 5.61
C LYS A 6 21.08 -33.91 4.21
N ILE A 7 21.16 -33.08 3.18
CA ILE A 7 21.34 -33.50 1.78
C ILE A 7 22.70 -34.15 1.59
N ILE A 8 23.76 -33.54 2.10
CA ILE A 8 25.13 -34.07 2.04
C ILE A 8 25.15 -35.45 2.73
N LYS A 9 24.62 -35.54 3.96
CA LYS A 9 24.60 -36.77 4.73
C LYS A 9 23.81 -37.92 4.06
N ASN A 10 22.72 -37.57 3.37
CA ASN A 10 21.97 -38.60 2.63
C ASN A 10 22.71 -39.11 1.40
N LYS A 11 23.45 -38.24 0.72
CA LYS A 11 24.25 -38.63 -0.46
C LYS A 11 25.52 -39.37 -0.07
N SER A 12 26.23 -38.96 0.98
CA SER A 12 27.40 -39.72 1.49
C SER A 12 26.96 -41.07 2.05
N GLY A 13 25.86 -41.10 2.79
CA GLY A 13 25.30 -42.37 3.32
C GLY A 13 24.92 -43.38 2.24
N LEU A 14 24.49 -42.93 1.04
CA LEU A 14 24.27 -43.82 -0.09
C LEU A 14 25.57 -44.44 -0.59
N LEU A 15 26.66 -43.66 -0.67
CA LEU A 15 27.99 -44.17 -1.10
C LEU A 15 28.54 -45.16 -0.10
N GLU A 16 28.47 -44.86 1.19
CA GLU A 16 28.89 -45.72 2.28
C GLU A 16 28.11 -47.05 2.31
N LEU A 17 26.75 -46.96 2.20
CA LEU A 17 25.88 -48.14 2.18
C LEU A 17 26.22 -49.06 0.99
N ALA A 18 26.50 -48.50 -0.18
CA ALA A 18 26.89 -49.27 -1.36
C ALA A 18 28.24 -49.96 -1.16
N GLN A 19 29.17 -49.34 -0.46
CA GLN A 19 30.46 -49.93 -0.13
C GLN A 19 30.30 -51.05 0.91
N MET A 20 29.47 -50.87 1.92
CA MET A 20 29.19 -51.89 2.96
C MET A 20 28.49 -53.10 2.39
N LEU A 21 27.51 -52.91 1.51
CA LEU A 21 26.73 -54.00 0.90
C LEU A 21 27.46 -54.69 -0.28
N GLY A 22 28.52 -54.09 -0.82
CA GLY A 22 29.16 -54.54 -2.05
C GLY A 22 28.24 -54.54 -3.28
N ASN A 23 27.04 -53.92 -3.15
CA ASN A 23 26.00 -53.95 -4.18
C ASN A 23 25.30 -52.59 -4.34
N VAL A 24 25.68 -51.87 -5.40
CA VAL A 24 25.14 -50.55 -5.73
C VAL A 24 23.63 -50.60 -5.98
N SER A 25 23.14 -51.63 -6.67
CA SER A 25 21.71 -51.72 -6.98
C SER A 25 20.86 -51.86 -5.74
N GLN A 26 21.33 -52.63 -4.76
CA GLN A 26 20.64 -52.83 -3.49
C GLN A 26 20.66 -51.58 -2.62
N ALA A 27 21.81 -50.92 -2.53
CA ALA A 27 21.94 -49.64 -1.83
C ALA A 27 21.03 -48.54 -2.41
N CYS A 28 20.99 -48.42 -3.74
CA CYS A 28 20.10 -47.48 -4.43
C CYS A 28 18.62 -47.80 -4.15
N LYS A 29 18.23 -49.05 -4.16
CA LYS A 29 16.86 -49.48 -3.88
C LYS A 29 16.42 -49.17 -2.43
N VAL A 30 17.31 -49.37 -1.46
CA VAL A 30 17.08 -49.07 -0.04
C VAL A 30 16.97 -47.55 0.19
N MET A 31 17.83 -46.77 -0.43
CA MET A 31 17.87 -45.31 -0.24
C MET A 31 16.97 -44.52 -1.19
N GLY A 32 16.24 -45.18 -2.13
CA GLY A 32 15.33 -44.55 -3.06
C GLY A 32 16.01 -43.73 -4.18
N TYR A 33 17.26 -44.06 -4.55
CA TYR A 33 17.99 -43.39 -5.64
C TYR A 33 18.13 -44.29 -6.88
N SER A 34 18.32 -43.62 -8.04
CA SER A 34 18.72 -44.34 -9.27
C SER A 34 20.21 -44.68 -9.28
N ARG A 35 20.61 -45.69 -10.04
CA ARG A 35 22.04 -46.02 -10.24
C ARG A 35 22.82 -44.88 -10.87
N ASP A 36 22.20 -44.13 -11.80
CA ASP A 36 22.83 -42.96 -12.43
C ASP A 36 23.11 -41.87 -11.39
N SER A 37 22.18 -41.68 -10.42
CA SER A 37 22.40 -40.76 -9.30
C SER A 37 23.58 -41.19 -8.43
N PHE A 38 23.70 -42.48 -8.18
CA PHE A 38 24.84 -43.03 -7.41
C PHE A 38 26.18 -42.73 -8.09
N TYR A 39 26.33 -43.06 -9.38
CA TYR A 39 27.63 -42.83 -10.09
C TYR A 39 27.95 -41.35 -10.18
N ARG A 40 26.96 -40.50 -10.38
CA ARG A 40 27.14 -39.04 -10.35
C ARG A 40 27.58 -38.55 -8.96
N PHE A 41 27.01 -39.06 -7.89
CA PHE A 41 27.42 -38.70 -6.53
C PHE A 41 28.81 -39.21 -6.22
N LYS A 42 29.18 -40.41 -6.69
CA LYS A 42 30.49 -40.99 -6.54
C LYS A 42 31.55 -40.14 -7.24
N GLU A 43 31.29 -39.77 -8.50
CA GLU A 43 32.18 -38.87 -9.26
C GLU A 43 32.38 -37.52 -8.55
N LEU A 44 31.31 -36.88 -8.04
CA LEU A 44 31.41 -35.64 -7.29
C LEU A 44 32.20 -35.80 -5.99
N TYR A 45 31.99 -36.91 -5.29
CA TYR A 45 32.72 -37.24 -4.06
C TYR A 45 34.21 -37.47 -4.32
N ASP A 46 34.54 -38.21 -5.37
CA ASP A 46 35.91 -38.48 -5.77
C ASP A 46 36.67 -37.20 -6.20
N GLN A 47 35.98 -36.19 -6.75
CA GLN A 47 36.54 -34.91 -7.17
C GLN A 47 36.70 -33.88 -6.03
N GLY A 48 35.79 -33.83 -5.07
CA GLY A 48 35.80 -32.75 -4.07
C GLY A 48 35.28 -33.14 -2.70
N GLY A 49 35.20 -34.43 -2.37
CA GLY A 49 34.79 -34.93 -1.08
C GLY A 49 33.31 -34.63 -0.74
N GLU A 50 33.00 -34.65 0.54
CA GLU A 50 31.60 -34.42 1.01
C GLU A 50 31.03 -33.04 0.60
N GLN A 51 31.89 -32.03 0.51
CA GLN A 51 31.45 -30.68 0.13
C GLN A 51 30.98 -30.61 -1.31
N ALA A 52 31.52 -31.42 -2.21
CA ALA A 52 31.07 -31.51 -3.60
C ALA A 52 29.66 -32.14 -3.76
N LEU A 53 29.15 -32.81 -2.73
CA LEU A 53 27.81 -33.37 -2.69
C LEU A 53 26.72 -32.34 -2.39
N GLN A 54 27.09 -31.09 -2.11
CA GLN A 54 26.11 -30.00 -2.02
C GLN A 54 25.25 -29.94 -3.28
N GLU A 55 23.99 -29.58 -3.12
CA GLU A 55 23.11 -29.38 -4.25
C GLU A 55 23.51 -28.09 -5.00
N ILE A 56 24.34 -28.25 -6.01
CA ILE A 56 24.68 -27.17 -6.93
C ILE A 56 23.38 -26.84 -7.67
N SER A 57 22.94 -25.58 -7.56
CA SER A 57 21.80 -25.07 -8.31
C SER A 57 21.84 -25.59 -9.75
N ARG A 58 20.75 -26.19 -10.24
CA ARG A 58 20.61 -26.63 -11.64
C ARG A 58 20.69 -25.48 -12.63
N ARG A 59 20.69 -24.24 -12.18
CA ARG A 59 20.95 -23.06 -13.03
C ARG A 59 22.39 -23.11 -13.48
N LYS A 60 22.57 -23.36 -14.76
CA LYS A 60 23.91 -23.22 -15.40
C LYS A 60 24.41 -21.81 -15.13
N PRO A 61 25.53 -21.60 -14.44
CA PRO A 61 26.06 -20.27 -14.11
C PRO A 61 26.36 -19.45 -15.37
N ILE A 62 26.65 -20.12 -16.48
CA ILE A 62 26.92 -19.51 -17.78
C ILE A 62 26.00 -20.19 -18.81
N LEU A 63 25.03 -19.47 -19.34
CA LEU A 63 24.23 -19.92 -20.48
C LEU A 63 25.07 -19.79 -21.75
N LYS A 64 25.04 -20.82 -22.63
CA LYS A 64 25.80 -20.82 -23.89
C LYS A 64 25.54 -19.58 -24.77
N ASN A 65 24.35 -18.97 -24.64
CA ASN A 65 23.92 -17.79 -25.40
C ASN A 65 23.89 -16.51 -24.52
N ARG A 66 24.62 -16.47 -23.40
CA ARG A 66 24.74 -15.25 -22.61
C ARG A 66 25.60 -14.24 -23.36
N VAL A 67 25.09 -13.01 -23.48
CA VAL A 67 25.88 -11.91 -24.06
C VAL A 67 27.08 -11.60 -23.20
N GLU A 68 28.10 -11.03 -23.81
CA GLU A 68 29.34 -10.63 -23.14
C GLU A 68 29.03 -9.59 -22.04
N GLU A 69 29.86 -9.56 -21.01
CA GLU A 69 29.62 -8.77 -19.82
C GLU A 69 29.55 -7.26 -20.12
N HIS A 70 30.38 -6.77 -21.04
CA HIS A 70 30.36 -5.36 -21.43
C HIS A 70 29.06 -4.96 -22.12
N ILE A 71 28.41 -5.85 -22.87
CA ILE A 71 27.08 -5.62 -23.46
C ILE A 71 26.02 -5.61 -22.36
N GLU A 72 26.11 -6.52 -21.38
CA GLU A 72 25.19 -6.59 -20.26
C GLU A 72 25.26 -5.30 -19.42
N GLN A 73 26.46 -4.81 -19.14
CA GLN A 73 26.70 -3.56 -18.43
C GLN A 73 26.10 -2.36 -19.17
N ALA A 74 26.38 -2.23 -20.49
CA ALA A 74 25.82 -1.14 -21.30
C ALA A 74 24.29 -1.14 -21.32
N VAL A 75 23.64 -2.32 -21.32
CA VAL A 75 22.19 -2.44 -21.23
C VAL A 75 21.65 -2.04 -19.87
N VAL A 76 22.38 -2.28 -18.80
CA VAL A 76 22.03 -1.83 -17.44
C VAL A 76 22.22 -0.33 -17.30
N GLU A 77 23.33 0.21 -17.80
CA GLU A 77 23.60 1.65 -17.78
C GLU A 77 22.54 2.46 -18.51
N ILE A 78 22.18 2.09 -19.74
CA ILE A 78 21.14 2.79 -20.51
C ILE A 78 19.78 2.71 -19.83
N ALA A 79 19.49 1.64 -19.09
CA ALA A 79 18.25 1.49 -18.32
C ALA A 79 18.18 2.45 -17.14
N ILE A 80 19.32 2.75 -16.53
CA ILE A 80 19.43 3.69 -15.39
C ILE A 80 19.51 5.13 -15.89
N GLU A 81 20.29 5.41 -16.92
CA GLU A 81 20.42 6.74 -17.52
C GLU A 81 19.10 7.25 -18.10
N ASN A 82 18.36 6.36 -18.76
CA ASN A 82 17.11 6.69 -19.46
C ASN A 82 15.97 5.73 -19.09
N PRO A 83 15.45 5.80 -17.86
CA PRO A 83 14.44 4.85 -17.35
C PRO A 83 13.16 4.77 -18.18
N ALA A 84 12.83 5.84 -18.93
CA ALA A 84 11.62 5.91 -19.77
C ALA A 84 11.74 5.11 -21.08
N LEU A 85 12.95 4.65 -21.45
CA LEU A 85 13.12 3.89 -22.69
C LEU A 85 12.47 2.50 -22.56
N GLY A 86 11.66 2.13 -23.56
CA GLY A 86 11.19 0.76 -23.73
C GLY A 86 12.29 -0.12 -24.35
N GLN A 87 12.09 -1.44 -24.30
CA GLN A 87 13.06 -2.43 -24.76
C GLN A 87 13.56 -2.19 -26.21
N LEU A 88 12.65 -1.85 -27.14
CA LEU A 88 12.96 -1.57 -28.52
C LEU A 88 13.80 -0.30 -28.68
N ARG A 89 13.42 0.79 -27.97
CA ARG A 89 14.16 2.05 -28.00
C ARG A 89 15.56 1.88 -27.40
N ALA A 90 15.67 1.16 -26.28
CA ALA A 90 16.96 0.85 -25.67
C ALA A 90 17.87 0.05 -26.61
N SER A 91 17.31 -0.96 -27.31
CA SER A 91 18.05 -1.70 -28.35
C SER A 91 18.54 -0.79 -29.48
N ASN A 92 17.70 0.18 -29.94
CA ASN A 92 18.08 1.13 -30.98
C ASN A 92 19.15 2.13 -30.53
N GLU A 93 19.07 2.62 -29.29
CA GLU A 93 20.09 3.52 -28.73
C GLU A 93 21.45 2.79 -28.53
N LEU A 94 21.41 1.54 -28.09
CA LEU A 94 22.62 0.71 -28.00
C LEU A 94 23.24 0.45 -29.37
N ARG A 95 22.41 0.25 -30.42
CA ARG A 95 22.90 0.11 -31.81
C ARG A 95 23.64 1.36 -32.30
N LYS A 96 23.18 2.57 -31.93
CA LYS A 96 23.87 3.82 -32.25
C LYS A 96 25.26 3.90 -31.56
N ARG A 97 25.38 3.23 -30.39
CA ARG A 97 26.66 3.11 -29.65
C ARG A 97 27.50 1.92 -30.16
N GLY A 98 27.13 1.27 -31.27
CA GLY A 98 27.84 0.12 -31.84
C GLY A 98 27.52 -1.24 -31.18
N ILE A 99 26.60 -1.29 -30.25
CA ILE A 99 26.22 -2.51 -29.53
C ILE A 99 24.95 -3.10 -30.14
N ILE A 100 25.09 -4.28 -30.75
CA ILE A 100 23.96 -4.98 -31.42
C ILE A 100 23.34 -5.97 -30.45
N ILE A 101 22.15 -5.65 -29.97
CA ILE A 101 21.36 -6.53 -29.11
C ILE A 101 19.88 -6.45 -29.50
N SER A 102 19.17 -7.58 -29.49
CA SER A 102 17.74 -7.62 -29.76
C SER A 102 16.92 -7.08 -28.57
N GLN A 103 15.69 -6.63 -28.84
CA GLN A 103 14.74 -6.23 -27.77
C GLN A 103 14.50 -7.34 -26.74
N GLY A 104 14.47 -8.62 -27.17
CA GLY A 104 14.36 -9.78 -26.29
C GLY A 104 15.61 -9.97 -25.41
N GLY A 105 16.81 -9.68 -25.95
CA GLY A 105 18.05 -9.65 -25.20
C GLY A 105 18.04 -8.57 -24.13
N VAL A 106 17.62 -7.35 -24.47
CA VAL A 106 17.45 -6.24 -23.51
C VAL A 106 16.47 -6.64 -22.38
N ARG A 107 15.31 -7.22 -22.74
CA ARG A 107 14.34 -7.70 -21.75
C ARG A 107 14.94 -8.74 -20.80
N SER A 108 15.69 -9.71 -21.33
CA SER A 108 16.29 -10.78 -20.55
C SER A 108 17.33 -10.25 -19.55
N ILE A 109 18.10 -9.26 -19.95
CA ILE A 109 19.07 -8.58 -19.08
C ILE A 109 18.31 -7.77 -18.00
N TRP A 110 17.31 -6.98 -18.36
CA TRP A 110 16.52 -6.22 -17.42
C TRP A 110 15.81 -7.09 -16.38
N LEU A 111 15.35 -8.29 -16.77
CA LEU A 111 14.77 -9.26 -15.81
C LEU A 111 15.83 -9.78 -14.82
N ARG A 112 17.06 -10.05 -15.28
CA ARG A 112 18.14 -10.53 -14.40
C ARG A 112 18.57 -9.48 -13.38
N HIS A 113 18.59 -8.20 -13.77
CA HIS A 113 19.01 -7.07 -12.94
C HIS A 113 17.86 -6.36 -12.22
N ASP A 114 16.67 -6.96 -12.21
CA ASP A 114 15.47 -6.38 -11.60
C ASP A 114 15.06 -4.99 -12.16
N LEU A 115 15.32 -4.75 -13.46
CA LEU A 115 15.03 -3.49 -14.18
C LEU A 115 13.85 -3.60 -15.14
N ALA A 116 13.02 -4.64 -15.03
CA ALA A 116 11.99 -4.98 -16.03
C ALA A 116 10.92 -3.89 -16.23
N THR A 117 10.57 -3.15 -15.18
CA THR A 117 9.56 -2.09 -15.21
C THR A 117 10.17 -0.70 -15.13
N PHE A 118 9.45 0.30 -15.63
CA PHE A 118 9.85 1.71 -15.53
C PHE A 118 10.12 2.12 -14.08
N GLN A 119 9.24 1.75 -13.14
CA GLN A 119 9.38 2.07 -11.71
C GLN A 119 10.65 1.48 -11.10
N LYS A 120 11.02 0.23 -11.46
CA LYS A 120 12.26 -0.41 -10.98
C LYS A 120 13.51 0.32 -11.50
N ARG A 121 13.47 0.74 -12.75
CA ARG A 121 14.58 1.54 -13.34
C ARG A 121 14.72 2.90 -12.70
N LEU A 122 13.60 3.59 -12.39
CA LEU A 122 13.62 4.85 -11.64
C LEU A 122 14.18 4.69 -10.23
N LYS A 123 13.77 3.60 -9.53
CA LYS A 123 14.32 3.29 -8.21
C LYS A 123 15.83 3.04 -8.26
N ALA A 124 16.31 2.35 -9.29
CA ALA A 124 17.74 2.13 -9.51
C ALA A 124 18.48 3.45 -9.79
N LEU A 125 17.88 4.37 -10.56
CA LEU A 125 18.42 5.72 -10.79
C LEU A 125 18.53 6.52 -9.49
N SER A 126 17.47 6.53 -8.67
CA SER A 126 17.49 7.22 -7.37
C SER A 126 18.58 6.67 -6.45
N ALA A 127 18.69 5.34 -6.35
CA ALA A 127 19.70 4.69 -5.52
C ALA A 127 21.13 4.96 -6.02
N LYS A 128 21.34 5.11 -7.34
CA LYS A 128 22.62 5.50 -7.91
C LYS A 128 22.95 6.96 -7.61
N ALA A 129 21.97 7.85 -7.74
CA ALA A 129 22.14 9.28 -7.42
C ALA A 129 22.48 9.52 -5.95
N GLU A 130 21.87 8.77 -5.03
CA GLU A 130 22.18 8.83 -3.60
C GLU A 130 23.59 8.33 -3.28
N LYS A 131 24.07 7.28 -3.97
CA LYS A 131 25.40 6.71 -3.73
C LYS A 131 26.54 7.58 -4.30
N ASP A 132 26.33 8.09 -5.50
CA ASP A 132 27.41 8.73 -6.27
C ASP A 132 27.41 10.26 -6.09
N GLY A 133 26.44 10.85 -5.36
CA GLY A 133 26.30 12.30 -5.20
C GLY A 133 26.07 13.02 -6.54
N ILE A 134 25.55 12.31 -7.55
CA ILE A 134 25.43 12.78 -8.92
C ILE A 134 24.28 13.79 -9.01
N ILE A 135 24.55 14.96 -9.58
CA ILE A 135 23.53 15.92 -9.97
C ILE A 135 22.69 15.29 -11.10
N LEU A 136 21.42 15.03 -10.81
CA LEU A 136 20.48 14.52 -11.81
C LEU A 136 20.25 15.57 -12.89
N SER A 137 20.19 15.16 -14.16
CA SER A 137 19.81 16.07 -15.25
C SER A 137 18.34 16.48 -15.10
N ASP A 138 17.98 17.68 -15.59
CA ASP A 138 16.59 18.20 -15.52
C ASP A 138 15.56 17.19 -16.06
N LYS A 139 15.91 16.42 -17.10
CA LYS A 139 15.06 15.35 -17.64
C LYS A 139 14.87 14.18 -16.67
N GLN A 140 15.88 13.86 -15.88
CA GLN A 140 15.83 12.79 -14.89
C GLN A 140 15.06 13.24 -13.66
N VAL A 141 15.21 14.50 -13.24
CA VAL A 141 14.42 15.12 -12.17
C VAL A 141 12.95 15.15 -12.56
N ALA A 142 12.61 15.65 -13.76
CA ALA A 142 11.24 15.66 -14.26
C ALA A 142 10.64 14.24 -14.36
N ALA A 143 11.41 13.22 -14.75
CA ALA A 143 10.96 11.83 -14.78
C ALA A 143 10.69 11.28 -13.37
N LEU A 144 11.50 11.65 -12.37
CA LEU A 144 11.28 11.27 -10.97
C LEU A 144 10.07 11.97 -10.37
N GLU A 145 9.88 13.25 -10.67
CA GLU A 145 8.71 14.02 -10.24
C GLU A 145 7.43 13.46 -10.87
N GLN A 146 7.45 13.19 -12.18
CA GLN A 146 6.32 12.59 -12.87
C GLN A 146 6.01 11.19 -12.34
N ALA A 147 7.03 10.40 -11.94
CA ALA A 147 6.81 9.11 -11.32
C ALA A 147 6.26 9.21 -9.88
N LYS A 148 6.62 10.28 -9.14
CA LYS A 148 5.98 10.59 -7.85
C LYS A 148 4.52 10.97 -8.05
N GLU A 149 4.23 11.83 -9.03
CA GLU A 149 2.86 12.19 -9.40
C GLU A 149 2.06 10.98 -9.91
N ASP A 150 2.67 10.11 -10.71
CA ASP A 150 2.05 8.87 -11.19
C ASP A 150 1.81 7.86 -10.06
N LYS A 151 2.67 7.77 -9.05
CA LYS A 151 2.43 6.98 -7.83
C LYS A 151 1.21 7.47 -7.06
N VAL A 152 1.10 8.78 -6.89
CA VAL A 152 -0.08 9.43 -6.30
C VAL A 152 -1.31 9.21 -7.19
N ALA A 153 -1.13 9.21 -8.52
CA ALA A 153 -2.19 8.96 -9.50
C ALA A 153 -2.61 7.49 -9.61
N HIS A 154 -1.71 6.54 -9.37
CA HIS A 154 -1.94 5.08 -9.45
C HIS A 154 -2.35 4.44 -8.12
N GLY A 155 -2.59 5.26 -7.07
CA GLY A 155 -3.24 4.79 -5.85
C GLY A 155 -2.35 3.98 -4.90
N GLU A 156 -1.03 4.11 -4.95
CA GLU A 156 -0.22 3.84 -3.77
C GLU A 156 -0.40 5.02 -2.81
N ILE A 157 -1.46 4.94 -2.03
CA ILE A 157 -1.74 5.88 -0.95
C ILE A 157 -0.64 5.69 0.09
N GLU A 158 0.26 6.66 0.18
CA GLU A 158 1.26 6.68 1.24
C GLU A 158 0.54 6.96 2.56
N THR A 159 0.74 6.10 3.52
CA THR A 159 0.24 6.23 4.88
C THR A 159 1.35 5.86 5.83
N TYR A 160 1.58 6.68 6.84
CA TYR A 160 2.75 6.57 7.72
C TYR A 160 2.40 6.05 9.11
N HIS A 161 1.20 6.39 9.60
CA HIS A 161 0.72 6.02 10.93
C HIS A 161 -0.82 6.01 10.95
N PRO A 162 -1.46 5.44 12.00
CA PRO A 162 -2.91 5.56 12.20
C PRO A 162 -3.34 7.02 12.29
N GLY A 163 -4.44 7.38 11.63
CA GLY A 163 -4.94 8.75 11.57
C GLY A 163 -4.26 9.65 10.53
N TYR A 164 -3.19 9.19 9.85
CA TYR A 164 -2.57 9.97 8.78
C TYR A 164 -3.51 10.18 7.60
N LEU A 165 -4.20 9.13 7.17
CA LEU A 165 -5.14 9.15 6.06
C LEU A 165 -6.27 8.15 6.29
N GLY A 166 -7.50 8.65 6.28
CA GLY A 166 -8.71 7.85 6.19
C GLY A 166 -9.26 7.84 4.77
N ALA A 167 -9.92 6.78 4.38
CA ALA A 167 -10.69 6.74 3.15
C ALA A 167 -12.18 6.63 3.47
N GLN A 168 -12.99 7.44 2.80
CA GLN A 168 -14.44 7.48 2.99
C GLN A 168 -15.18 7.25 1.68
N ASP A 169 -16.31 6.55 1.75
CA ASP A 169 -17.13 6.21 0.61
C ASP A 169 -18.59 5.98 1.00
N THR A 170 -19.50 6.17 0.05
CA THR A 170 -20.93 5.88 0.20
C THR A 170 -21.31 4.61 -0.55
N TYR A 171 -21.72 3.59 0.16
CA TYR A 171 -22.13 2.32 -0.42
C TYR A 171 -23.67 2.19 -0.41
N TYR A 172 -24.27 1.92 -1.57
CA TYR A 172 -25.69 1.61 -1.65
C TYR A 172 -25.94 0.15 -1.24
N VAL A 173 -26.60 -0.03 -0.11
CA VAL A 173 -26.91 -1.36 0.45
C VAL A 173 -28.06 -2.03 -0.30
N GLY A 174 -29.12 -1.27 -0.59
CA GLY A 174 -30.32 -1.78 -1.25
C GLY A 174 -31.58 -1.05 -0.83
N HIS A 175 -32.72 -1.66 -1.13
CA HIS A 175 -34.03 -1.19 -0.76
C HIS A 175 -34.72 -2.23 0.13
N ILE A 176 -35.11 -1.84 1.32
CA ILE A 176 -35.88 -2.70 2.26
C ILE A 176 -37.32 -2.24 2.28
N LYS A 177 -38.27 -3.19 2.08
CA LYS A 177 -39.67 -2.90 2.08
C LYS A 177 -40.12 -2.33 3.45
N GLY A 178 -40.73 -1.17 3.44
CA GLY A 178 -41.17 -0.47 4.65
C GLY A 178 -40.12 0.48 5.26
N VAL A 179 -38.87 0.39 4.84
CA VAL A 179 -37.74 1.26 5.29
C VAL A 179 -37.32 2.22 4.18
N GLY A 180 -37.26 1.75 2.94
CA GLY A 180 -36.82 2.56 1.80
C GLY A 180 -35.40 2.21 1.33
N HIS A 181 -34.78 3.18 0.67
CA HIS A 181 -33.37 3.06 0.22
C HIS A 181 -32.43 3.16 1.43
N ILE A 182 -31.43 2.31 1.46
CA ILE A 182 -30.42 2.29 2.52
C ILE A 182 -29.03 2.54 1.93
N TYR A 183 -28.37 3.53 2.49
CA TYR A 183 -26.99 3.90 2.17
C TYR A 183 -26.11 3.67 3.39
N GLN A 184 -24.93 3.12 3.19
CA GLN A 184 -23.90 2.99 4.20
C GLN A 184 -22.84 4.05 3.96
N GLN A 185 -22.61 4.93 4.91
CA GLN A 185 -21.38 5.69 4.97
C GLN A 185 -20.30 4.80 5.56
N THR A 186 -19.17 4.76 4.89
CA THR A 186 -18.04 3.92 5.24
C THR A 186 -16.81 4.80 5.45
N PHE A 187 -16.10 4.58 6.53
CA PHE A 187 -14.76 5.14 6.75
C PHE A 187 -13.80 4.01 7.11
N ILE A 188 -12.58 4.06 6.58
CA ILE A 188 -11.52 3.11 6.93
C ILE A 188 -10.18 3.83 7.06
N ASP A 189 -9.50 3.62 8.18
CA ASP A 189 -8.11 4.03 8.36
C ASP A 189 -7.20 3.28 7.38
N THR A 190 -6.39 3.99 6.63
CA THR A 190 -5.56 3.38 5.58
C THR A 190 -4.33 2.67 6.11
N TYR A 191 -3.91 2.93 7.36
CA TYR A 191 -2.81 2.27 8.02
C TYR A 191 -3.27 1.03 8.80
N ALA A 192 -4.04 1.23 9.86
CA ALA A 192 -4.45 0.18 10.79
C ALA A 192 -5.64 -0.67 10.28
N LYS A 193 -6.36 -0.19 9.26
CA LYS A 193 -7.58 -0.82 8.72
C LYS A 193 -8.76 -0.82 9.68
N ILE A 194 -8.75 0.04 10.70
CA ILE A 194 -9.92 0.30 11.53
C ILE A 194 -11.04 0.82 10.61
N GLY A 195 -12.19 0.16 10.67
CA GLY A 195 -13.35 0.49 9.86
C GLY A 195 -14.50 1.02 10.69
N PHE A 196 -15.26 1.94 10.11
CA PHE A 196 -16.52 2.47 10.65
C PHE A 196 -17.57 2.42 9.55
N ALA A 197 -18.80 2.10 9.92
CA ALA A 197 -19.95 2.06 9.03
C ALA A 197 -21.20 2.56 9.75
N LYS A 198 -21.95 3.46 9.12
CA LYS A 198 -23.22 3.96 9.63
C LYS A 198 -24.25 4.03 8.51
N LEU A 199 -25.49 3.66 8.81
CA LEU A 199 -26.58 3.53 7.85
C LEU A 199 -27.47 4.77 7.83
N TYR A 200 -27.95 5.10 6.65
CA TYR A 200 -28.81 6.26 6.41
C TYR A 200 -29.87 5.95 5.34
N ASP A 201 -30.96 6.67 5.41
CA ASP A 201 -32.05 6.64 4.41
C ASP A 201 -31.76 7.53 3.19
N ARG A 202 -30.70 8.34 3.26
CA ARG A 202 -30.35 9.34 2.24
C ARG A 202 -28.85 9.43 2.02
N LYS A 203 -28.47 10.07 0.92
CA LYS A 203 -27.09 10.34 0.52
C LYS A 203 -26.94 11.83 0.26
N ASN A 204 -26.25 12.55 1.16
CA ASN A 204 -25.95 13.98 1.05
C ASN A 204 -24.68 14.35 1.85
N ALA A 205 -24.28 15.61 1.79
CA ALA A 205 -23.09 16.11 2.44
C ALA A 205 -23.16 16.04 3.98
N LEU A 206 -24.33 16.28 4.57
CA LEU A 206 -24.52 16.21 6.02
C LEU A 206 -24.31 14.80 6.55
N VAL A 207 -24.86 13.79 5.86
CA VAL A 207 -24.70 12.38 6.21
C VAL A 207 -23.23 11.94 6.08
N ALA A 208 -22.53 12.47 5.10
CA ALA A 208 -21.11 12.20 4.94
C ALA A 208 -20.26 12.80 6.07
N ALA A 209 -20.62 13.97 6.58
CA ALA A 209 -19.97 14.58 7.74
C ALA A 209 -20.36 13.89 9.07
N ASP A 210 -21.62 13.42 9.19
CA ASP A 210 -22.14 12.83 10.42
C ASP A 210 -21.36 11.59 10.87
N ILE A 211 -20.97 10.69 9.97
CA ILE A 211 -20.16 9.53 10.37
C ILE A 211 -18.81 9.93 10.95
N LEU A 212 -18.19 11.01 10.42
CA LEU A 212 -16.93 11.51 10.96
C LEU A 212 -17.15 12.07 12.38
N ASN A 213 -18.16 12.88 12.55
CA ASN A 213 -18.47 13.53 13.81
C ASN A 213 -18.93 12.54 14.91
N ASP A 214 -19.78 11.57 14.54
CA ASP A 214 -20.41 10.66 15.50
C ASP A 214 -19.51 9.48 15.88
N ARG A 215 -18.66 8.99 14.98
CA ARG A 215 -17.92 7.74 15.17
C ARG A 215 -16.44 7.85 15.02
N VAL A 216 -15.98 8.56 14.00
CA VAL A 216 -14.56 8.53 13.62
C VAL A 216 -13.73 9.44 14.51
N LEU A 217 -14.08 10.71 14.62
CA LEU A 217 -13.31 11.67 15.41
C LEU A 217 -13.30 11.32 16.90
N PRO A 218 -14.45 10.95 17.54
CA PRO A 218 -14.42 10.53 18.94
C PRO A 218 -13.52 9.32 19.20
N PHE A 219 -13.41 8.40 18.24
CA PHE A 219 -12.50 7.26 18.36
C PHE A 219 -11.03 7.70 18.38
N TYR A 220 -10.62 8.61 17.49
CA TYR A 220 -9.24 9.11 17.48
C TYR A 220 -8.94 9.93 18.72
N GLU A 221 -9.86 10.77 19.15
CA GLU A 221 -9.74 11.61 20.37
C GLU A 221 -9.55 10.78 21.63
N GLN A 222 -10.28 9.66 21.78
CA GLN A 222 -10.11 8.72 22.91
C GLN A 222 -8.70 8.16 23.01
N HIS A 223 -7.93 8.18 21.92
CA HIS A 223 -6.55 7.66 21.87
C HIS A 223 -5.50 8.78 21.76
N ASP A 224 -5.89 10.04 22.00
CA ASP A 224 -5.04 11.23 21.83
C ASP A 224 -4.41 11.32 20.44
N LEU A 225 -5.15 10.93 19.42
CA LEU A 225 -4.75 11.02 18.02
C LEU A 225 -5.67 11.97 17.25
N ARG A 226 -5.18 12.42 16.09
CA ARG A 226 -5.95 13.22 15.14
C ARG A 226 -6.05 12.51 13.81
N LEU A 227 -7.16 12.74 13.11
CA LEU A 227 -7.30 12.41 11.71
C LEU A 227 -6.77 13.59 10.89
N LEU A 228 -5.68 13.38 10.15
CA LEU A 228 -5.04 14.48 9.41
C LEU A 228 -5.65 14.68 8.02
N ARG A 229 -6.09 13.61 7.37
CA ARG A 229 -6.52 13.66 5.98
C ARG A 229 -7.60 12.63 5.67
N VAL A 230 -8.56 13.02 4.83
CA VAL A 230 -9.60 12.12 4.30
C VAL A 230 -9.54 12.06 2.77
N LEU A 231 -9.55 10.85 2.24
CA LEU A 231 -9.65 10.54 0.82
C LEU A 231 -11.09 10.18 0.48
N THR A 232 -11.69 10.88 -0.50
CA THR A 232 -13.03 10.55 -1.02
C THR A 232 -13.01 10.49 -2.54
N ASP A 233 -14.06 9.93 -3.11
CA ASP A 233 -14.36 10.14 -4.51
C ASP A 233 -14.84 11.60 -4.77
N ARG A 234 -15.33 11.85 -5.99
CA ARG A 234 -15.90 13.14 -6.37
C ARG A 234 -17.44 13.15 -6.35
N GLY A 235 -18.03 12.29 -5.54
CA GLY A 235 -19.47 12.27 -5.34
C GLY A 235 -19.99 13.62 -4.88
N THR A 236 -21.24 13.94 -5.21
CA THR A 236 -21.89 15.21 -4.83
C THR A 236 -22.03 15.37 -3.32
N GLU A 237 -21.95 14.27 -2.55
CA GLU A 237 -21.93 14.25 -1.10
C GLU A 237 -20.60 14.72 -0.50
N TYR A 238 -19.52 14.64 -1.27
CA TYR A 238 -18.17 15.04 -0.83
C TYR A 238 -17.66 16.32 -1.50
N CYS A 239 -18.21 16.64 -2.67
CA CYS A 239 -17.68 17.72 -3.51
C CYS A 239 -18.80 18.55 -4.12
N GLY A 240 -18.74 19.87 -3.89
CA GLY A 240 -19.65 20.86 -4.49
C GLY A 240 -18.96 22.20 -4.68
N SER A 241 -19.74 23.28 -4.70
CA SER A 241 -19.22 24.64 -4.69
C SER A 241 -18.42 24.86 -3.42
N ARG A 242 -17.17 25.30 -3.56
CA ARG A 242 -16.16 25.36 -2.47
C ARG A 242 -16.59 26.25 -1.30
N GLU A 243 -17.48 27.20 -1.55
CA GLU A 243 -17.91 28.18 -0.57
C GLU A 243 -19.15 27.76 0.25
N HIS A 244 -19.85 26.70 -0.17
CA HIS A 244 -21.16 26.35 0.41
C HIS A 244 -21.38 24.85 0.59
N HIS A 245 -20.35 24.01 0.46
CA HIS A 245 -20.52 22.56 0.57
C HIS A 245 -20.29 22.10 2.01
N GLU A 246 -21.32 21.64 2.68
CA GLU A 246 -21.34 21.34 4.12
C GLU A 246 -20.23 20.35 4.55
N TYR A 247 -19.98 19.31 3.77
CA TYR A 247 -18.90 18.37 4.06
C TYR A 247 -17.53 19.01 4.02
N GLN A 248 -17.26 19.84 3.03
CA GLN A 248 -15.96 20.52 2.89
C GLN A 248 -15.75 21.58 3.97
N LEU A 249 -16.82 22.29 4.35
CA LEU A 249 -16.79 23.23 5.46
C LEU A 249 -16.51 22.50 6.78
N TYR A 250 -17.18 21.35 7.00
CA TYR A 250 -16.95 20.53 8.19
C TYR A 250 -15.47 20.09 8.30
N LEU A 251 -14.88 19.56 7.24
CA LEU A 251 -13.47 19.16 7.24
C LEU A 251 -12.53 20.34 7.51
N ALA A 252 -12.86 21.53 6.99
CA ALA A 252 -12.07 22.73 7.23
C ALA A 252 -12.16 23.23 8.69
N ILE A 253 -13.32 23.05 9.35
CA ILE A 253 -13.49 23.37 10.77
C ILE A 253 -12.68 22.43 11.65
N GLU A 254 -12.65 21.14 11.31
CA GLU A 254 -11.92 20.10 12.03
C GLU A 254 -10.42 20.04 11.68
N ASP A 255 -9.92 20.93 10.83
CA ASP A 255 -8.53 20.97 10.36
C ASP A 255 -8.09 19.66 9.69
N ILE A 256 -8.98 19.09 8.87
CA ILE A 256 -8.77 17.84 8.15
C ILE A 256 -8.57 18.12 6.66
N ASP A 257 -7.43 17.71 6.11
CA ASP A 257 -7.13 17.82 4.69
C ASP A 257 -8.08 16.94 3.85
N HIS A 258 -8.70 17.53 2.83
CA HIS A 258 -9.54 16.81 1.88
C HIS A 258 -8.77 16.43 0.61
N THR A 259 -8.48 15.16 0.44
CA THR A 259 -7.89 14.61 -0.78
C THR A 259 -8.96 13.98 -1.66
N LYS A 260 -9.02 14.39 -2.92
CA LYS A 260 -9.99 13.89 -3.91
C LYS A 260 -9.31 12.98 -4.92
N ILE A 261 -9.96 11.87 -5.24
CA ILE A 261 -9.50 10.97 -6.29
C ILE A 261 -9.51 11.68 -7.63
N LYS A 262 -8.45 11.49 -8.45
CA LYS A 262 -8.43 11.99 -9.84
C LYS A 262 -9.57 11.37 -10.65
N ALA A 263 -10.25 12.19 -11.44
CA ALA A 263 -11.29 11.71 -12.35
C ALA A 263 -10.73 10.60 -13.27
N LYS A 264 -11.47 9.50 -13.42
CA LYS A 264 -11.10 8.31 -14.22
C LYS A 264 -9.97 7.43 -13.67
N SER A 265 -9.62 7.52 -12.37
CA SER A 265 -8.70 6.58 -11.71
C SER A 265 -9.43 5.77 -10.63
N PRO A 266 -10.17 4.71 -10.98
CA PRO A 266 -10.95 3.93 -10.02
C PRO A 266 -10.10 3.20 -8.97
N GLN A 267 -8.81 3.07 -9.19
CA GLN A 267 -7.90 2.31 -8.31
C GLN A 267 -7.60 3.02 -6.98
N THR A 268 -7.84 4.33 -6.88
CA THR A 268 -7.48 5.14 -5.70
C THR A 268 -8.40 4.92 -4.50
N ASN A 269 -9.66 4.51 -4.69
CA ASN A 269 -10.59 4.15 -3.59
C ASN A 269 -10.65 2.64 -3.31
N GLY A 270 -9.72 1.88 -3.86
CA GLY A 270 -9.71 0.42 -3.73
C GLY A 270 -9.68 -0.11 -2.28
N ILE A 271 -9.34 0.74 -1.30
CA ILE A 271 -9.39 0.38 0.13
C ILE A 271 -10.84 0.36 0.60
N CYS A 272 -11.62 1.44 0.37
CA CYS A 272 -13.04 1.48 0.69
C CYS A 272 -13.85 0.45 -0.10
N GLU A 273 -13.59 0.31 -1.40
CA GLU A 273 -14.27 -0.69 -2.23
C GLU A 273 -14.05 -2.12 -1.72
N ARG A 274 -12.83 -2.44 -1.31
CA ARG A 274 -12.50 -3.74 -0.71
C ARG A 274 -13.18 -3.92 0.63
N PHE A 275 -13.23 -2.89 1.45
CA PHE A 275 -13.94 -2.92 2.72
C PHE A 275 -15.44 -3.08 2.51
N ASN A 276 -16.08 -2.29 1.64
CA ASN A 276 -17.48 -2.41 1.28
C ASN A 276 -17.83 -3.81 0.76
N ARG A 277 -16.95 -4.41 -0.05
CA ARG A 277 -17.09 -5.81 -0.50
C ARG A 277 -17.01 -6.79 0.66
N THR A 278 -16.15 -6.55 1.64
CA THR A 278 -16.05 -7.38 2.84
C THR A 278 -17.33 -7.29 3.66
N VAL A 279 -17.83 -6.07 3.93
CA VAL A 279 -19.11 -5.86 4.62
C VAL A 279 -20.25 -6.54 3.88
N LYS A 280 -20.32 -6.38 2.56
CA LYS A 280 -21.32 -7.05 1.74
C LYS A 280 -21.30 -8.57 1.93
N ASN A 281 -20.16 -9.20 1.73
CA ASN A 281 -20.05 -10.67 1.69
C ASN A 281 -20.13 -11.30 3.08
N GLU A 282 -19.54 -10.66 4.09
CA GLU A 282 -19.41 -11.23 5.43
C GLU A 282 -20.56 -10.79 6.36
N PHE A 283 -21.27 -9.71 6.05
CA PHE A 283 -22.40 -9.24 6.82
C PHE A 283 -23.71 -9.25 6.02
N TYR A 284 -23.90 -8.39 5.02
CA TYR A 284 -25.22 -8.23 4.37
C TYR A 284 -25.74 -9.49 3.70
N ASP A 285 -24.89 -10.19 2.94
CA ASP A 285 -25.28 -11.42 2.24
C ASP A 285 -25.71 -12.54 3.20
N ILE A 286 -25.28 -12.48 4.45
CA ILE A 286 -25.64 -13.41 5.51
C ILE A 286 -26.85 -12.91 6.30
N ALA A 287 -26.82 -11.66 6.74
CA ALA A 287 -27.83 -11.05 7.59
C ALA A 287 -29.22 -11.05 6.93
N PHE A 288 -29.30 -10.65 5.66
CA PHE A 288 -30.57 -10.62 4.91
C PHE A 288 -31.15 -12.01 4.60
N ARG A 289 -30.35 -13.09 4.74
CA ARG A 289 -30.86 -14.47 4.64
C ARG A 289 -31.33 -15.02 5.97
N LYS A 290 -30.85 -14.46 7.08
CA LYS A 290 -31.15 -14.94 8.43
C LYS A 290 -32.27 -14.17 9.12
N LYS A 291 -32.41 -12.87 8.80
CA LYS A 291 -33.31 -11.97 9.52
C LYS A 291 -34.00 -11.01 8.55
N ILE A 292 -35.28 -10.76 8.78
CA ILE A 292 -36.02 -9.71 8.09
C ILE A 292 -35.96 -8.46 8.97
N TYR A 293 -35.47 -7.38 8.41
CA TYR A 293 -35.34 -6.10 9.10
C TYR A 293 -36.57 -5.25 8.82
N SER A 294 -37.13 -4.69 9.86
CA SER A 294 -38.32 -3.82 9.80
C SER A 294 -37.97 -2.34 10.03
N SER A 295 -36.76 -2.04 10.49
CA SER A 295 -36.27 -0.68 10.67
C SER A 295 -34.79 -0.57 10.37
N LEU A 296 -34.31 0.67 10.17
CA LEU A 296 -32.89 0.98 9.94
C LEU A 296 -32.06 0.70 11.19
N GLU A 297 -32.60 1.00 12.36
CA GLU A 297 -31.96 0.84 13.67
C GLU A 297 -31.62 -0.63 13.93
N GLN A 298 -32.54 -1.56 13.65
CA GLN A 298 -32.26 -2.99 13.81
C GLN A 298 -31.14 -3.49 12.94
N LEU A 299 -31.04 -2.97 11.71
CA LEU A 299 -29.93 -3.31 10.82
C LEU A 299 -28.64 -2.66 11.29
N GLN A 300 -28.69 -1.45 11.84
CA GLN A 300 -27.53 -0.76 12.40
C GLN A 300 -26.96 -1.47 13.63
N GLU A 301 -27.81 -1.94 14.54
CA GLU A 301 -27.37 -2.70 15.71
C GLU A 301 -26.60 -3.96 15.33
N ASP A 302 -27.12 -4.74 14.38
CA ASP A 302 -26.45 -5.94 13.88
C ASP A 302 -25.14 -5.58 13.13
N LEU A 303 -25.12 -4.47 12.38
CA LEU A 303 -23.93 -3.97 11.71
C LEU A 303 -22.87 -3.52 12.73
N ASP A 304 -23.26 -2.85 13.80
CA ASP A 304 -22.35 -2.38 14.86
C ASP A 304 -21.70 -3.57 15.58
N ALA A 305 -22.46 -4.60 15.88
CA ALA A 305 -21.93 -5.84 16.45
C ALA A 305 -20.91 -6.51 15.50
N TRP A 306 -21.22 -6.56 14.21
CA TRP A 306 -20.29 -7.08 13.20
C TRP A 306 -19.06 -6.19 13.04
N MET A 307 -19.21 -4.88 13.08
CA MET A 307 -18.07 -3.93 13.01
C MET A 307 -17.13 -4.06 14.19
N LEU A 308 -17.66 -4.31 15.39
CA LEU A 308 -16.85 -4.60 16.56
C LEU A 308 -15.99 -5.87 16.33
N ASP A 309 -16.60 -6.93 15.82
CA ASP A 309 -15.88 -8.17 15.48
C ASP A 309 -14.87 -7.96 14.36
N TYR A 310 -15.20 -7.18 13.34
CA TYR A 310 -14.27 -6.80 12.28
C TYR A 310 -13.03 -6.10 12.84
N ASN A 311 -13.18 -5.14 13.71
CA ASN A 311 -12.06 -4.37 14.26
C ASN A 311 -11.25 -5.16 15.30
N THR A 312 -11.89 -6.01 16.12
CA THR A 312 -11.25 -6.64 17.29
C THR A 312 -10.88 -8.11 17.11
N LYS A 313 -11.58 -8.86 16.23
CA LYS A 313 -11.39 -10.30 16.08
C LYS A 313 -10.88 -10.70 14.69
N ARG A 314 -11.31 -9.99 13.65
CA ARG A 314 -10.95 -10.34 12.28
C ARG A 314 -9.49 -9.99 12.00
N THR A 315 -8.71 -10.95 11.53
CA THR A 315 -7.31 -10.74 11.16
C THR A 315 -7.18 -10.19 9.74
N HIS A 316 -6.18 -9.33 9.52
CA HIS A 316 -5.86 -8.73 8.23
C HIS A 316 -4.46 -9.09 7.76
N THR A 317 -4.34 -9.54 6.51
CA THR A 317 -3.05 -9.85 5.86
C THR A 317 -2.44 -8.65 5.12
N GLY A 318 -3.11 -7.49 5.13
CA GLY A 318 -2.66 -6.27 4.46
C GLY A 318 -1.37 -5.70 5.05
N LYS A 319 -0.75 -4.81 4.27
CA LYS A 319 0.42 -4.01 4.69
C LYS A 319 0.14 -3.40 6.09
N PHE A 320 1.10 -3.43 6.98
CA PHE A 320 1.09 -3.01 8.38
C PHE A 320 0.34 -3.92 9.37
N CYS A 321 -0.71 -4.65 8.95
CA CYS A 321 -1.43 -5.55 9.86
C CYS A 321 -0.71 -6.89 10.09
N PHE A 322 -0.09 -7.48 9.06
CA PHE A 322 0.69 -8.71 9.15
C PHE A 322 -0.03 -9.88 9.87
N GLY A 323 -1.33 -10.04 9.63
CA GLY A 323 -2.14 -11.07 10.29
C GLY A 323 -2.74 -10.68 11.64
N ARG A 324 -2.51 -9.44 12.11
CA ARG A 324 -3.14 -8.89 13.33
C ARG A 324 -4.52 -8.33 13.03
N THR A 325 -5.28 -8.06 14.07
CA THR A 325 -6.57 -7.35 13.94
C THR A 325 -6.33 -5.85 13.71
N PRO A 326 -7.28 -5.12 13.12
CA PRO A 326 -7.21 -3.67 12.96
C PRO A 326 -6.95 -2.95 14.28
N MET A 327 -7.67 -3.30 15.35
CA MET A 327 -7.53 -2.69 16.67
C MET A 327 -6.14 -2.94 17.26
N HIS A 328 -5.62 -4.16 17.16
CA HIS A 328 -4.28 -4.48 17.64
C HIS A 328 -3.20 -3.69 16.88
N THR A 329 -3.32 -3.61 15.55
CA THR A 329 -2.42 -2.81 14.72
C THR A 329 -2.49 -1.32 15.07
N PHE A 330 -3.70 -0.79 15.33
CA PHE A 330 -3.91 0.59 15.72
C PHE A 330 -3.19 0.91 17.05
N ILE A 331 -3.46 0.12 18.09
CA ILE A 331 -2.90 0.34 19.44
C ILE A 331 -1.37 0.27 19.43
N GLU A 332 -0.78 -0.74 18.77
CA GLU A 332 0.68 -0.85 18.69
C GLU A 332 1.35 0.31 17.94
N SER A 333 0.61 0.96 17.04
CA SER A 333 1.14 2.03 16.19
C SER A 333 0.81 3.44 16.70
N ILE A 334 0.16 3.59 17.84
CA ILE A 334 -0.15 4.91 18.44
C ILE A 334 1.11 5.75 18.65
N ASN A 335 2.19 5.14 19.13
CA ASN A 335 3.44 5.84 19.40
C ASN A 335 4.06 6.41 18.12
N ILE A 336 3.96 5.70 16.99
CA ILE A 336 4.43 6.18 15.69
C ILE A 336 3.70 7.47 15.29
N ALA A 337 2.39 7.54 15.53
CA ALA A 337 1.61 8.74 15.27
C ALA A 337 2.01 9.91 16.19
N LYS A 338 2.22 9.63 17.48
CA LYS A 338 2.63 10.65 18.46
C LYS A 338 4.02 11.20 18.16
N GLU A 339 4.97 10.36 17.78
CA GLU A 339 6.32 10.77 17.33
C GLU A 339 6.22 11.68 16.09
N TYR A 340 5.42 11.30 15.12
CA TYR A 340 5.20 12.10 13.90
C TYR A 340 4.64 13.49 14.20
N TYR A 341 3.73 13.62 15.17
CA TYR A 341 3.18 14.93 15.56
C TYR A 341 4.22 15.82 16.27
N ILE A 342 5.18 15.24 16.98
CA ILE A 342 6.26 15.98 17.64
C ILE A 342 7.24 16.51 16.58
N GLU A 343 7.64 15.66 15.62
CA GLU A 343 8.59 16.02 14.57
C GLU A 343 8.04 17.06 13.58
N ASN A 344 6.72 17.03 13.32
CA ASN A 344 6.06 17.94 12.37
C ASN A 344 5.26 19.05 13.07
N ARG A 345 5.57 19.36 14.34
CA ARG A 345 4.94 20.48 15.03
C ARG A 345 5.38 21.79 14.35
N PRO A 346 4.45 22.62 13.86
CA PRO A 346 4.83 23.96 13.37
C PRO A 346 5.54 24.68 14.51
N GLU A 347 6.75 25.18 14.29
CA GLU A 347 7.47 25.97 15.26
C GLU A 347 6.54 27.09 15.72
N SER A 348 6.09 27.00 16.97
CA SER A 348 5.37 28.10 17.60
C SER A 348 6.32 29.30 17.59
N ASN A 349 5.97 30.35 16.87
CA ASN A 349 6.65 31.61 16.91
C ASN A 349 6.95 31.96 18.37
N ASN A 350 8.20 31.84 18.77
CA ASN A 350 8.70 32.37 20.03
C ASN A 350 8.57 33.90 19.92
N PRO A 351 7.82 34.59 20.77
CA PRO A 351 7.66 36.04 20.67
C PRO A 351 8.93 36.85 21.01
N ASP A 352 10.07 36.18 21.29
CA ASP A 352 11.31 36.81 21.75
C ASP A 352 12.41 36.95 20.68
N GLN A 353 12.10 36.81 19.39
CA GLN A 353 13.02 37.22 18.31
C GLN A 353 12.31 38.11 17.29
N ALA A 354 11.96 39.33 17.71
CA ALA A 354 11.79 40.46 16.84
C ALA A 354 13.16 41.13 16.70
N ASP A 355 13.86 40.95 15.59
CA ASP A 355 14.43 42.01 14.76
C ASP A 355 15.37 41.41 13.69
N THR A 356 15.28 42.06 12.51
CA THR A 356 16.17 41.99 11.35
C THR A 356 15.94 40.83 10.35
N SER A 357 15.06 41.06 9.36
CA SER A 357 15.44 41.23 7.93
C SER A 357 14.20 41.41 7.05
N GLU A 358 14.31 42.41 6.22
CA GLU A 358 13.32 42.91 5.27
C GLU A 358 12.94 41.93 4.16
N ASN A 359 11.65 42.06 3.75
CA ASN A 359 11.11 41.88 2.41
C ASN A 359 11.37 40.60 1.62
N VAL A 360 10.30 39.78 1.47
CA VAL A 360 9.66 39.58 0.17
C VAL A 360 8.19 39.14 0.43
N GLY A 361 7.27 40.05 0.12
CA GLY A 361 5.85 39.76 0.17
C GLY A 361 5.38 39.10 -1.11
N VAL A 362 4.47 38.13 -0.97
CA VAL A 362 3.33 37.90 -1.88
C VAL A 362 2.29 37.03 -1.11
N GLY A 363 1.11 37.64 -0.87
CA GLY A 363 -0.16 36.90 -0.89
C GLY A 363 -0.68 36.28 0.38
N ARG A 364 -0.86 37.05 1.49
CA ARG A 364 -1.78 36.68 2.58
C ARG A 364 -2.62 37.89 3.02
N ASP A 365 -3.45 38.36 2.13
CA ASP A 365 -4.47 39.35 2.46
C ASP A 365 -5.82 38.93 1.90
N TYR A 366 -6.54 38.07 2.64
CA TYR A 366 -8.00 37.88 2.44
C TYR A 366 -8.72 37.24 3.63
N LEU A 367 -8.18 37.24 4.85
CA LEU A 367 -8.91 36.73 6.02
C LEU A 367 -8.73 37.59 7.27
N GLN A 368 -8.95 38.89 7.14
CA GLN A 368 -9.23 39.74 8.32
C GLN A 368 -10.26 40.80 7.93
N LYS A 369 -11.52 40.42 8.02
CA LYS A 369 -12.67 41.28 8.36
C LYS A 369 -13.96 40.51 8.07
N GLN A 370 -14.39 39.70 9.01
CA GLN A 370 -15.79 39.56 9.32
C GLN A 370 -15.93 38.93 10.72
N ASP A 371 -16.70 39.60 11.52
CA ASP A 371 -16.97 39.42 12.94
C ASP A 371 -17.14 38.00 13.41
N LYS A 372 -16.41 37.68 14.50
CA LYS A 372 -16.67 36.56 15.41
C LYS A 372 -17.96 36.80 16.18
N THR A 373 -19.10 36.48 15.60
CA THR A 373 -20.35 36.30 16.33
C THR A 373 -21.38 35.51 15.48
N LEU A 374 -21.00 34.29 15.14
CA LEU A 374 -21.96 33.24 14.85
C LEU A 374 -21.71 32.16 15.91
N THR A 375 -22.42 32.33 17.00
CA THR A 375 -22.44 31.45 18.16
C THR A 375 -22.90 30.05 17.73
N LEU A 376 -22.17 29.03 18.20
CA LEU A 376 -22.45 27.61 18.15
C LEU A 376 -23.92 27.21 18.49
N LYS A 377 -24.76 28.16 18.90
CA LYS A 377 -26.19 27.94 19.16
C LYS A 377 -27.09 27.76 17.92
N SER A 378 -26.69 28.28 16.75
CA SER A 378 -27.54 28.14 15.55
C SER A 378 -27.40 26.81 14.83
N LEU A 379 -26.36 26.03 15.13
CA LEU A 379 -26.19 24.68 14.61
C LEU A 379 -26.85 23.60 15.47
N SER A 380 -26.98 23.83 16.78
CA SER A 380 -27.69 22.91 17.68
C SER A 380 -29.22 22.95 17.54
N ASP A 381 -29.80 24.10 17.17
CA ASP A 381 -31.25 24.28 17.04
C ASP A 381 -31.81 23.64 15.75
N ASN A 382 -30.99 23.35 14.75
CA ASN A 382 -31.42 22.60 13.57
C ASN A 382 -31.43 21.06 13.76
N PHE A 383 -30.93 20.56 14.88
CA PHE A 383 -30.92 19.14 15.20
C PHE A 383 -32.07 18.67 16.10
N GLN A 384 -32.93 19.59 16.59
CA GLN A 384 -33.96 19.24 17.56
C GLN A 384 -35.42 19.27 17.05
N ASN A 385 -35.67 19.45 15.75
CA ASN A 385 -37.04 19.34 15.25
C ASN A 385 -37.17 18.23 14.21
N PRO A 386 -37.87 17.12 14.55
CA PRO A 386 -38.31 16.12 13.57
C PRO A 386 -39.66 16.54 12.99
N LEU A 387 -39.71 16.69 11.69
CA LEU A 387 -40.92 16.47 10.89
C LEU A 387 -40.57 15.67 9.66
#